data_8791387c331e1a1cbeaed8b2c4cf0277
#
_entry.id   8791387c331e1a1cbeaed8b2c4cf0277
#
_cell.length_a   1.000
_cell.length_b   1.000
_cell.length_c   1.000
_cell.angle_alpha   90.00
_cell.angle_beta   90.00
_cell.angle_gamma   90.00
#
_symmetry.space_group_name_H-M   'P 1'
#
loop_
_entity.id
_entity.type
_entity.pdbx_description
1 polymer ?
#
loop_
_entity_poly.entity_id
_entity_poly.type
_entity_poly.pdbx_seq_one_letter_code
_entity_poly.pdbx_strand_id
1 'polypeptide(L)' 'MIKPNKFLDLDSCIVNISGEITKILLQRNSIKYNDLYEILKNIYDEGFEYKLLPAIDFLFLLGVLKYSPSTDSLELIRWN' A
#
# COMPACT_ATOMS: atom_id res chain seq x y z
N MET A 1 -12.23 -25.93 16.39
CA MET A 1 -12.03 -25.34 15.09
C MET A 1 -10.76 -24.50 15.07
N ILE A 2 -10.02 -24.62 14.03
CA ILE A 2 -8.79 -23.87 13.91
C ILE A 2 -9.12 -22.51 13.31
N LYS A 3 -8.77 -21.47 14.04
CA LYS A 3 -8.95 -20.13 13.51
C LYS A 3 -7.88 -19.87 12.47
N PRO A 4 -8.17 -19.02 11.48
CA PRO A 4 -7.13 -18.56 10.57
C PRO A 4 -5.99 -18.02 11.42
N ASN A 5 -4.80 -18.44 11.12
CA ASN A 5 -3.70 -17.98 11.92
C ASN A 5 -3.40 -16.51 11.58
N LYS A 6 -2.68 -15.86 12.49
CA LYS A 6 -2.41 -14.45 12.34
C LYS A 6 -1.58 -14.13 11.11
N PHE A 7 -0.79 -15.08 10.66
CA PHE A 7 0.05 -14.87 9.49
C PHE A 7 -0.80 -14.75 8.23
N LEU A 8 -1.83 -15.58 8.10
CA LEU A 8 -2.73 -15.49 6.97
C LEU A 8 -3.48 -14.17 6.97
N ASP A 9 -3.96 -13.77 8.15
CA ASP A 9 -4.67 -12.50 8.26
C ASP A 9 -3.76 -11.32 7.90
N LEU A 10 -2.52 -11.36 8.37
CA LEU A 10 -1.57 -10.30 8.07
C LEU A 10 -1.27 -10.24 6.58
N ASP A 11 -1.04 -11.39 5.96
CA ASP A 11 -0.78 -11.45 4.53
C ASP A 11 -1.96 -10.92 3.74
N SER A 12 -3.17 -11.29 4.12
CA SER A 12 -4.37 -10.78 3.46
C SER A 12 -4.47 -9.27 3.57
N CYS A 13 -4.16 -8.72 4.75
CA CYS A 13 -4.20 -7.28 4.95
C CYS A 13 -3.16 -6.58 4.09
N ILE A 14 -1.96 -7.13 3.98
CA ILE A 14 -0.92 -6.53 3.17
C ILE A 14 -1.34 -6.52 1.70
N VAL A 15 -1.90 -7.63 1.22
CA VAL A 15 -2.36 -7.71 -0.16
C VAL A 15 -3.51 -6.73 -0.39
N ASN A 16 -4.43 -6.63 0.54
CA ASN A 16 -5.57 -5.71 0.41
C ASN A 16 -5.10 -4.25 0.37
N ILE A 17 -4.19 -3.88 1.26
CA ILE A 17 -3.67 -2.52 1.27
C ILE A 17 -2.88 -2.24 -0.01
N SER A 18 -2.10 -3.20 -0.46
CA SER A 18 -1.36 -3.06 -1.72
C SER A 18 -2.31 -2.86 -2.89
N GLY A 19 -3.41 -3.59 -2.92
CA GLY A 19 -4.43 -3.42 -3.94
C GLY A 19 -5.06 -2.04 -3.92
N GLU A 20 -5.33 -1.52 -2.73
CA GLU A 20 -5.89 -0.17 -2.61
C GLU A 20 -4.89 0.88 -3.08
N ILE A 21 -3.61 0.75 -2.71
CA ILE A 21 -2.58 1.66 -3.17
C ILE A 21 -2.50 1.66 -4.69
N THR A 22 -2.49 0.48 -5.29
CA THR A 22 -2.44 0.35 -6.74
C THR A 22 -3.65 1.02 -7.39
N LYS A 23 -4.82 0.81 -6.83
CA LYS A 23 -6.05 1.39 -7.34
C LYS A 23 -5.98 2.92 -7.32
N ILE A 24 -5.50 3.48 -6.22
CA ILE A 24 -5.36 4.93 -6.08
C ILE A 24 -4.39 5.46 -7.12
N LEU A 25 -3.26 4.78 -7.30
CA LEU A 25 -2.24 5.23 -8.24
C LEU A 25 -2.66 5.08 -9.69
N LEU A 26 -3.52 4.11 -9.98
CA LEU A 26 -4.06 3.99 -11.34
C LEU A 26 -4.91 5.20 -11.70
N GLN A 27 -5.53 5.82 -10.72
CA GLN A 27 -6.37 6.99 -10.95
C GLN A 27 -5.58 8.28 -10.92
N ARG A 28 -4.49 8.33 -10.15
CA ARG A 28 -3.78 9.59 -9.90
C ARG A 28 -2.41 9.70 -10.54
N ASN A 29 -1.83 8.61 -10.98
CA ASN A 29 -0.45 8.53 -11.47
C ASN A 29 0.58 8.62 -10.36
N SER A 30 0.44 9.56 -9.44
CA SER A 30 1.32 9.66 -8.29
C SER A 30 0.56 10.23 -7.10
N ILE A 31 1.08 10.01 -5.90
CA ILE A 31 0.46 10.52 -4.70
C ILE A 31 1.55 10.75 -3.65
N LYS A 32 1.42 11.83 -2.90
CA LYS A 32 2.31 12.07 -1.78
C LYS A 32 2.04 11.08 -0.66
N TYR A 33 3.10 10.71 0.05
CA TYR A 33 2.97 9.73 1.11
C TYR A 33 1.92 10.15 2.15
N ASN A 34 1.94 11.43 2.53
CA ASN A 34 0.97 11.94 3.49
C ASN A 34 -0.46 11.80 3.01
N ASP A 35 -0.69 12.09 1.75
CA ASP A 35 -2.03 11.97 1.17
C ASP A 35 -2.47 10.52 1.15
N LEU A 36 -1.57 9.62 0.79
CA LEU A 36 -1.86 8.20 0.79
C LEU A 36 -2.21 7.72 2.20
N TYR A 37 -1.42 8.16 3.17
CA TYR A 37 -1.66 7.80 4.56
C TYR A 37 -3.06 8.23 5.00
N GLU A 38 -3.45 9.45 4.66
CA GLU A 38 -4.77 9.96 5.07
C GLU A 38 -5.91 9.21 4.40
N ILE A 39 -5.74 8.86 3.13
CA ILE A 39 -6.76 8.09 2.42
C ILE A 39 -6.93 6.73 3.07
N LEU A 40 -5.82 6.04 3.33
CA LEU A 40 -5.87 4.71 3.91
C LEU A 40 -6.38 4.74 5.34
N LYS A 41 -6.06 5.79 6.07
CA LYS A 41 -6.55 5.95 7.43
C LYS A 41 -8.07 6.04 7.47
N ASN A 42 -8.67 6.63 6.45
CA ASN A 42 -10.13 6.72 6.35
C ASN A 42 -10.77 5.40 5.95
N ILE A 43 -10.05 4.58 5.18
CA ILE A 43 -10.58 3.28 4.74
C ILE A 43 -10.40 2.24 5.84
N TYR A 44 -9.22 2.21 6.44
CA TYR A 44 -8.90 1.25 7.48
C TYR A 44 -8.82 1.98 8.82
N ASP A 45 -9.26 1.32 9.86
CA ASP A 45 -9.20 1.89 11.18
C ASP A 45 -7.78 1.84 11.72
N GLU A 46 -7.64 2.14 13.00
CA GLU A 46 -6.35 2.09 13.65
C GLU A 46 -5.67 0.75 13.42
N GLY A 47 -4.35 0.79 13.38
CA GLY A 47 -3.57 -0.44 13.21
C GLY A 47 -3.11 -0.67 11.80
N PHE A 48 -3.67 0.01 10.81
CA PHE A 48 -3.21 -0.19 9.44
C PHE A 48 -1.77 0.30 9.27
N GLU A 49 -1.32 1.17 10.14
CA GLU A 49 0.03 1.73 10.06
C GLU A 49 1.09 0.64 10.12
N TYR A 50 0.84 -0.41 10.88
CA TYR A 50 1.78 -1.52 10.97
C TYR A 50 1.86 -2.32 9.69
N LYS A 51 0.89 -2.16 8.83
CA LYS A 51 0.79 -2.91 7.59
C LYS A 51 1.14 -2.08 6.37
N LEU A 52 1.18 -0.77 6.54
CA LEU A 52 1.41 0.14 5.42
C LEU A 52 2.80 -0.01 4.85
N LEU A 53 3.83 0.03 5.69
CA LEU A 53 5.20 -0.13 5.21
C LEU A 53 5.43 -1.49 4.58
N PRO A 54 5.00 -2.61 5.19
CA PRO A 54 5.11 -3.89 4.52
C PRO A 54 4.38 -3.94 3.18
N ALA A 55 3.24 -3.28 3.06
CA ALA A 55 2.50 -3.26 1.80
C ALA A 55 3.28 -2.49 0.74
N ILE A 56 3.85 -1.35 1.12
CA ILE A 56 4.67 -0.57 0.21
C ILE A 56 5.90 -1.36 -0.21
N ASP A 57 6.56 -2.02 0.74
CA ASP A 57 7.71 -2.86 0.44
C ASP A 57 7.34 -3.99 -0.52
N PHE A 58 6.18 -4.58 -0.31
CA PHE A 58 5.68 -5.64 -1.18
C PHE A 58 5.55 -5.14 -2.61
N LEU A 59 5.02 -3.93 -2.80
CA LEU A 59 4.88 -3.35 -4.12
C LEU A 59 6.23 -2.99 -4.74
N PHE A 60 7.18 -2.53 -3.93
CA PHE A 60 8.55 -2.30 -4.41
C PHE A 60 9.18 -3.58 -4.89
N LEU A 61 9.01 -4.66 -4.14
CA LEU A 61 9.58 -5.96 -4.51
C LEU A 61 8.99 -6.48 -5.81
N LEU A 62 7.72 -6.18 -6.06
CA LEU A 62 7.07 -6.56 -7.30
C LEU A 62 7.51 -5.68 -8.47
N GLY A 63 8.20 -4.58 -8.19
CA GLY A 63 8.66 -3.69 -9.24
C GLY A 63 7.56 -2.82 -9.84
N VAL A 64 6.49 -2.57 -9.10
CA VAL A 64 5.39 -1.76 -9.62
C VAL A 64 5.34 -0.37 -9.01
N LEU A 65 6.18 -0.10 -8.03
CA LEU A 65 6.12 1.15 -7.30
C LEU A 65 7.48 1.86 -7.33
N LYS A 66 7.43 3.17 -7.42
CA LYS A 66 8.62 4.01 -7.45
C LYS A 66 8.42 5.16 -6.48
N TYR A 67 9.48 5.56 -5.80
CA TYR A 67 9.42 6.63 -4.82
C TYR A 67 10.29 7.80 -5.28
N SER A 68 9.76 9.01 -5.14
CA SER A 68 10.48 10.24 -5.45
C SER A 68 10.78 11.00 -4.16
N PRO A 69 12.03 11.00 -3.70
CA PRO A 69 12.34 11.68 -2.43
C PRO A 69 12.14 13.17 -2.47
N SER A 70 12.34 13.79 -3.62
CA SER A 70 12.24 15.24 -3.72
C SER A 70 10.83 15.74 -3.42
N THR A 71 9.82 14.95 -3.76
CA THR A 71 8.42 15.33 -3.53
C THR A 71 7.76 14.44 -2.49
N ASP A 72 8.49 13.48 -1.93
CA ASP A 72 7.94 12.50 -0.99
C ASP A 72 6.69 11.84 -1.58
N SER A 73 6.80 11.39 -2.81
CA SER A 73 5.68 10.84 -3.57
C SER A 73 5.95 9.42 -4.03
N LEU A 74 4.87 8.66 -4.16
CA LEU A 74 4.89 7.32 -4.71
C LEU A 74 4.24 7.35 -6.08
N GLU A 75 4.79 6.56 -6.99
CA GLU A 75 4.33 6.54 -8.35
C GLU A 75 4.30 5.12 -8.86
N LEU A 76 3.28 4.82 -9.65
CA LEU A 76 3.16 3.51 -10.27
C LEU A 76 4.10 3.43 -11.47
N ILE A 77 4.90 2.37 -11.52
CA ILE A 77 5.75 2.13 -12.69
C ILE A 77 4.87 1.51 -13.76
N ARG A 78 4.84 2.15 -14.92
CA ARG A 78 4.02 1.65 -16.01
C ARG A 78 4.89 0.89 -16.97
N TRP A 79 4.50 -0.34 -17.24
CA TRP A 79 5.18 -1.20 -18.17
C TRP A 79 4.46 -1.11 -19.51
N ASN A 80 5.21 -0.84 -20.54
CA ASN A 80 4.64 -0.80 -21.89
C ASN A 80 4.95 -2.09 -22.61
#